data_2b71a8e0e6192096cf2c8cae8ea75768
#
_entry.id   2b71a8e0e6192096cf2c8cae8ea75768
#
_cell.length_a   1.000
_cell.length_b   1.000
_cell.length_c   1.000
_cell.angle_alpha   90.00
_cell.angle_beta   90.00
_cell.angle_gamma   90.00
#
_symmetry.space_group_name_H-M   'P 1'
#
loop_
_entity.id
_entity.type
_entity.pdbx_description
1 polymer ?
#
loop_
_entity_poly.entity_id
_entity_poly.type
_entity_poly.pdbx_seq_one_letter_code
_entity_poly.pdbx_strand_id
1 'polypeptide(L)'
;MKAWLAQDCFMSLEGESIRQGLPVIFVRFLGCNLRCRSEKYPDCYCDSEYSFAKSEYSKEVSVEDLINEIKLFPCNRVSITGGEPLLEHRKAFLFNFLTELMSLGYEVSIETNGSQDISWVKKDFPKVIVIGDWKCPVAFGEKANKAMLESNLGLYEKTDALKFVISKDDFGEVEKVLKNHPEIKAQVFLSPAWETVEFSEVADWIIKHPEFNTRLSLQIHKIIWDKNNIWR
;
A
#
# COMPACT_ATOMS: atom_id res chain seq x y z
N MET A 1 21.56 11.96 6.21
CA MET A 1 20.08 12.14 6.15
C MET A 1 19.43 11.01 6.92
N LYS A 2 18.38 11.28 7.70
CA LYS A 2 17.70 10.30 8.54
C LYS A 2 16.20 10.32 8.31
N ALA A 3 15.55 9.19 8.61
CA ALA A 3 14.08 9.06 8.59
C ALA A 3 13.60 8.30 9.83
N TRP A 4 12.31 8.42 10.13
CA TRP A 4 11.68 7.70 11.22
C TRP A 4 10.91 6.49 10.71
N LEU A 5 11.15 5.34 11.32
CA LEU A 5 10.35 4.14 11.18
C LEU A 5 9.34 4.04 12.31
N ALA A 6 8.20 3.42 12.04
CA ALA A 6 7.18 3.14 13.07
C ALA A 6 7.62 2.00 14.00
N GLN A 7 8.45 1.08 13.51
CA GLN A 7 8.98 -0.08 14.21
C GLN A 7 10.23 -0.61 13.51
N ASP A 8 10.87 -1.63 14.07
CA ASP A 8 11.98 -2.36 13.43
C ASP A 8 11.55 -2.99 12.11
N CYS A 9 12.52 -3.25 11.22
CA CYS A 9 12.25 -4.10 10.05
C CYS A 9 11.90 -5.51 10.52
N PHE A 10 10.98 -6.14 9.82
CA PHE A 10 10.59 -7.52 10.11
C PHE A 10 10.31 -8.28 8.83
N MET A 11 10.49 -9.60 8.87
CA MET A 11 10.16 -10.48 7.77
C MET A 11 8.81 -11.15 8.03
N SER A 12 7.93 -11.08 7.04
CA SER A 12 6.62 -11.74 7.08
C SER A 12 6.17 -12.13 5.67
N LEU A 13 4.95 -12.62 5.52
CA LEU A 13 4.33 -12.81 4.22
C LEU A 13 3.68 -11.50 3.75
N GLU A 14 3.83 -11.19 2.46
CA GLU A 14 3.02 -10.15 1.84
C GLU A 14 1.55 -10.53 1.93
N GLY A 15 0.76 -9.67 2.53
CA GLY A 15 -0.64 -9.99 2.89
C GLY A 15 -1.62 -9.81 1.75
N GLU A 16 -1.25 -9.02 0.72
CA GLU A 16 -2.18 -8.53 -0.29
C GLU A 16 -1.51 -8.37 -1.65
N SER A 17 -2.33 -8.07 -2.69
CA SER A 17 -1.86 -7.63 -4.00
C SER A 17 -1.05 -8.70 -4.76
N ILE A 18 -0.20 -8.25 -5.70
CA ILE A 18 0.53 -9.12 -6.65
C ILE A 18 1.62 -9.99 -6.01
N ARG A 19 2.07 -9.64 -4.81
CA ARG A 19 3.11 -10.40 -4.06
C ARG A 19 2.53 -11.24 -2.93
N GLN A 20 1.20 -11.33 -2.83
CA GLN A 20 0.51 -12.07 -1.77
C GLN A 20 1.10 -13.46 -1.57
N GLY A 21 1.39 -13.79 -0.32
CA GLY A 21 1.94 -15.09 0.10
C GLY A 21 3.46 -15.22 -0.06
N LEU A 22 4.15 -14.25 -0.63
CA LEU A 22 5.62 -14.27 -0.71
C LEU A 22 6.25 -13.72 0.58
N PRO A 23 7.38 -14.30 1.03
CA PRO A 23 8.16 -13.72 2.12
C PRO A 23 8.78 -12.39 1.66
N VAL A 24 8.62 -11.36 2.49
CA VAL A 24 9.16 -10.02 2.27
C VAL A 24 9.68 -9.41 3.57
N ILE A 25 10.61 -8.48 3.46
CA ILE A 25 11.09 -7.65 4.57
C ILE A 25 10.28 -6.36 4.54
N PHE A 26 9.51 -6.10 5.59
CA PHE A 26 8.75 -4.87 5.73
C PHE A 26 9.60 -3.75 6.31
N VAL A 27 9.57 -2.59 5.64
CA VAL A 27 10.12 -1.33 6.11
C VAL A 27 8.98 -0.34 6.25
N ARG A 28 8.57 -0.07 7.49
CA ARG A 28 7.40 0.73 7.79
C ARG A 28 7.76 2.13 8.27
N PHE A 29 7.57 3.13 7.40
CA PHE A 29 7.84 4.52 7.73
C PHE A 29 6.78 5.11 8.67
N LEU A 30 7.23 6.01 9.55
CA LEU A 30 6.38 6.75 10.47
C LEU A 30 5.76 7.98 9.78
N GLY A 31 4.49 8.25 10.06
CA GLY A 31 3.76 9.43 9.61
C GLY A 31 2.95 9.21 8.32
N CYS A 32 1.76 9.77 8.30
CA CYS A 32 0.85 9.76 7.15
C CYS A 32 0.16 11.12 7.02
N ASN A 33 -0.17 11.52 5.81
CA ASN A 33 -0.94 12.73 5.53
C ASN A 33 -2.45 12.49 5.58
N LEU A 34 -2.90 11.25 5.60
CA LEU A 34 -4.31 10.88 5.68
C LEU A 34 -4.68 10.38 7.09
N ARG A 35 -5.98 10.42 7.39
CA ARG A 35 -6.62 9.84 8.57
C ARG A 35 -7.87 9.12 8.08
N CYS A 36 -7.61 7.94 7.46
CA CYS A 36 -8.65 7.13 6.83
C CYS A 36 -9.59 6.58 7.90
N ARG A 37 -10.86 6.91 7.80
CA ARG A 37 -11.92 6.42 8.67
C ARG A 37 -13.26 6.51 7.98
N SER A 38 -14.07 5.46 8.07
CA SER A 38 -15.43 5.49 7.59
C SER A 38 -16.35 6.29 8.53
N GLU A 39 -17.22 7.08 7.95
CA GLU A 39 -18.32 7.73 8.69
C GLU A 39 -19.49 6.76 8.88
N LYS A 40 -19.68 5.83 7.94
CA LYS A 40 -20.78 4.86 7.94
C LYS A 40 -20.48 3.60 8.75
N TYR A 41 -19.22 3.17 8.78
CA TYR A 41 -18.75 1.96 9.47
C TYR A 41 -17.75 2.37 10.56
N PRO A 42 -18.20 2.60 11.81
CA PRO A 42 -17.35 3.17 12.87
C PRO A 42 -16.09 2.36 13.16
N ASP A 43 -16.15 1.03 12.97
CA ASP A 43 -15.04 0.11 13.19
C ASP A 43 -14.13 -0.04 11.97
N CYS A 44 -14.46 0.62 10.86
CA CYS A 44 -13.63 0.68 9.66
C CYS A 44 -12.73 1.90 9.70
N TYR A 45 -11.48 1.67 10.02
CA TYR A 45 -10.42 2.68 10.10
C TYR A 45 -9.10 2.12 9.56
N CYS A 46 -8.07 2.96 9.53
CA CYS A 46 -6.75 2.54 9.06
C CYS A 46 -6.15 1.48 9.99
N ASP A 47 -5.80 0.33 9.46
CA ASP A 47 -5.18 -0.78 10.22
C ASP A 47 -3.73 -0.49 10.63
N SER A 48 -3.15 0.59 10.12
CA SER A 48 -1.79 1.04 10.40
C SER A 48 -1.77 2.35 11.21
N GLU A 49 -2.81 2.67 12.00
CA GLU A 49 -2.87 3.91 12.82
C GLU A 49 -1.66 4.07 13.75
N TYR A 50 -1.09 2.97 14.24
CA TYR A 50 0.13 3.00 15.08
C TYR A 50 1.33 3.62 14.35
N SER A 51 1.29 3.74 13.02
CA SER A 51 2.32 4.41 12.23
C SER A 51 2.13 5.93 12.11
N PHE A 52 1.06 6.52 12.67
CA PHE A 52 0.79 7.96 12.53
C PHE A 52 1.65 8.82 13.44
N ALA A 53 1.98 8.32 14.62
CA ALA A 53 2.75 9.03 15.64
C ALA A 53 3.84 8.14 16.23
N LYS A 54 4.83 8.77 16.86
CA LYS A 54 5.91 8.05 17.56
C LYS A 54 5.35 7.22 18.71
N SER A 55 5.87 6.02 18.82
CA SER A 55 5.66 5.10 19.94
C SER A 55 7.00 4.65 20.51
N GLU A 56 6.99 3.79 21.52
CA GLU A 56 8.20 3.15 22.06
C GLU A 56 8.95 2.28 21.04
N TYR A 57 8.26 1.82 19.99
CA TYR A 57 8.86 1.02 18.91
C TYR A 57 9.46 1.86 17.79
N SER A 58 9.21 3.17 17.78
CA SER A 58 9.66 4.05 16.71
C SER A 58 11.14 4.37 16.84
N LYS A 59 11.86 4.32 15.72
CA LYS A 59 13.30 4.63 15.69
C LYS A 59 13.67 5.55 14.54
N GLU A 60 14.71 6.34 14.75
CA GLU A 60 15.35 7.15 13.71
C GLU A 60 16.53 6.39 13.11
N VAL A 61 16.56 6.27 11.78
CA VAL A 61 17.58 5.50 11.06
C VAL A 61 18.23 6.31 9.94
N SER A 62 19.50 6.04 9.67
CA SER A 62 20.14 6.41 8.40
C SER A 62 19.87 5.37 7.33
N VAL A 63 20.20 5.69 6.07
CA VAL A 63 20.12 4.69 4.97
C VAL A 63 21.05 3.52 5.25
N GLU A 64 22.25 3.78 5.74
CA GLU A 64 23.25 2.76 6.08
C GLU A 64 22.75 1.81 7.18
N ASP A 65 22.21 2.36 8.28
CA ASP A 65 21.65 1.55 9.37
C ASP A 65 20.54 0.63 8.85
N LEU A 66 19.67 1.18 8.02
CA LEU A 66 18.53 0.46 7.46
C LEU A 66 18.96 -0.66 6.51
N ILE A 67 19.94 -0.40 5.65
CA ILE A 67 20.51 -1.43 4.77
C ILE A 67 21.21 -2.54 5.58
N ASN A 68 21.93 -2.18 6.63
CA ASN A 68 22.59 -3.17 7.49
C ASN A 68 21.57 -4.05 8.21
N GLU A 69 20.46 -3.49 8.66
CA GLU A 69 19.38 -4.25 9.28
C GLU A 69 18.72 -5.19 8.28
N ILE A 70 18.40 -4.72 7.07
CA ILE A 70 17.78 -5.53 6.01
C ILE A 70 18.64 -6.73 5.63
N LYS A 71 19.96 -6.56 5.58
CA LYS A 71 20.92 -7.64 5.28
C LYS A 71 20.92 -8.79 6.29
N LEU A 72 20.35 -8.62 7.47
CA LEU A 72 20.23 -9.70 8.47
C LEU A 72 19.15 -10.71 8.12
N PHE A 73 18.23 -10.39 7.20
CA PHE A 73 17.14 -11.27 6.80
C PHE A 73 17.52 -12.12 5.58
N PRO A 74 17.19 -13.41 5.56
CA PRO A 74 17.43 -14.30 4.41
C PRO A 74 16.37 -14.12 3.32
N CYS A 75 16.14 -12.89 2.89
CA CYS A 75 15.15 -12.53 1.88
C CYS A 75 15.67 -11.40 1.00
N ASN A 76 15.41 -11.47 -0.29
CA ASN A 76 15.80 -10.44 -1.27
C ASN A 76 14.63 -9.52 -1.69
N ARG A 77 13.49 -9.59 -1.00
CA ARG A 77 12.31 -8.76 -1.28
C ARG A 77 12.07 -7.80 -0.15
N VAL A 78 11.91 -6.52 -0.50
CA VAL A 78 11.61 -5.45 0.44
C VAL A 78 10.26 -4.83 0.08
N SER A 79 9.37 -4.74 1.05
CA SER A 79 8.10 -4.01 0.96
C SER A 79 8.19 -2.74 1.79
N ILE A 80 8.25 -1.60 1.11
CA ILE A 80 8.31 -0.28 1.73
C ILE A 80 6.88 0.22 1.92
N THR A 81 6.50 0.48 3.15
CA THR A 81 5.14 0.83 3.53
C THR A 81 5.15 1.80 4.73
N GLY A 82 4.08 1.89 5.47
CA GLY A 82 4.05 2.67 6.72
C GLY A 82 2.75 3.39 6.90
N GLY A 83 2.83 4.65 7.35
CA GLY A 83 1.78 5.62 7.16
C GLY A 83 1.69 5.96 5.67
N GLU A 84 2.54 6.89 5.21
CA GLU A 84 2.74 7.14 3.77
C GLU A 84 4.23 7.28 3.48
N PRO A 85 4.84 6.32 2.73
CA PRO A 85 6.28 6.37 2.46
C PRO A 85 6.70 7.51 1.53
N LEU A 86 5.82 7.96 0.64
CA LEU A 86 6.14 8.94 -0.41
C LEU A 86 5.97 10.41 0.02
N LEU A 87 5.81 10.71 1.31
CA LEU A 87 5.72 12.10 1.78
C LEU A 87 6.92 12.94 1.31
N GLU A 88 6.67 14.14 0.82
CA GLU A 88 7.67 15.01 0.17
C GLU A 88 8.93 15.22 1.02
N HIS A 89 8.79 15.45 2.32
CA HIS A 89 9.94 15.64 3.22
C HIS A 89 10.85 14.42 3.34
N ARG A 90 10.41 13.26 2.90
CA ARG A 90 11.13 11.98 2.94
C ARG A 90 11.74 11.61 1.58
N LYS A 91 11.35 12.29 0.52
CA LYS A 91 11.73 11.97 -0.86
C LYS A 91 13.24 11.75 -1.04
N ALA A 92 14.06 12.67 -0.53
CA ALA A 92 15.51 12.56 -0.67
C ALA A 92 16.10 11.36 0.09
N PHE A 93 15.56 11.01 1.27
CA PHE A 93 15.95 9.80 2.00
C PHE A 93 15.56 8.56 1.19
N LEU A 94 14.32 8.50 0.74
CA LEU A 94 13.78 7.35 0.00
C LEU A 94 14.51 7.15 -1.32
N PHE A 95 14.86 8.22 -2.02
CA PHE A 95 15.66 8.15 -3.24
C PHE A 95 17.00 7.44 -3.01
N ASN A 96 17.75 7.85 -1.98
CA ASN A 96 19.03 7.22 -1.63
C ASN A 96 18.83 5.76 -1.19
N PHE A 97 17.79 5.49 -0.41
CA PHE A 97 17.46 4.14 0.05
C PHE A 97 17.11 3.20 -1.10
N LEU A 98 16.29 3.66 -2.04
CA LEU A 98 15.98 2.89 -3.26
C LEU A 98 17.23 2.65 -4.11
N THR A 99 18.10 3.64 -4.26
CA THR A 99 19.36 3.51 -4.98
C THR A 99 20.21 2.38 -4.40
N GLU A 100 20.38 2.35 -3.07
CA GLU A 100 21.15 1.30 -2.41
C GLU A 100 20.51 -0.09 -2.54
N LEU A 101 19.18 -0.20 -2.30
CA LEU A 101 18.46 -1.47 -2.44
C LEU A 101 18.58 -2.04 -3.87
N MET A 102 18.38 -1.19 -4.87
CA MET A 102 18.48 -1.61 -6.29
C MET A 102 19.90 -2.00 -6.66
N SER A 103 20.93 -1.30 -6.15
CA SER A 103 22.34 -1.63 -6.38
C SER A 103 22.73 -2.98 -5.80
N LEU A 104 22.11 -3.36 -4.68
CA LEU A 104 22.30 -4.64 -3.99
C LEU A 104 21.44 -5.78 -4.56
N GLY A 105 20.60 -5.51 -5.58
CA GLY A 105 19.80 -6.51 -6.26
C GLY A 105 18.52 -6.92 -5.53
N TYR A 106 18.03 -6.11 -4.59
CA TYR A 106 16.74 -6.36 -3.96
C TYR A 106 15.57 -6.12 -4.92
N GLU A 107 14.54 -6.95 -4.81
CA GLU A 107 13.22 -6.73 -5.42
C GLU A 107 12.38 -5.83 -4.51
N VAL A 108 12.10 -4.61 -4.93
CA VAL A 108 11.44 -3.60 -4.10
C VAL A 108 10.01 -3.35 -4.53
N SER A 109 9.08 -3.31 -3.56
CA SER A 109 7.75 -2.73 -3.72
C SER A 109 7.56 -1.52 -2.80
N ILE A 110 6.72 -0.58 -3.23
CA ILE A 110 6.26 0.55 -2.43
C ILE A 110 4.74 0.50 -2.35
N GLU A 111 4.22 0.42 -1.13
CA GLU A 111 2.79 0.58 -0.86
C GLU A 111 2.51 2.05 -0.52
N THR A 112 1.69 2.70 -1.31
CA THR A 112 1.30 4.10 -1.12
C THR A 112 -0.21 4.26 -1.04
N ASN A 113 -0.64 5.23 -0.27
CA ASN A 113 -2.06 5.55 -0.12
C ASN A 113 -2.68 6.25 -1.35
N GLY A 114 -1.90 6.47 -2.43
CA GLY A 114 -2.37 7.06 -3.69
C GLY A 114 -2.45 8.59 -3.72
N SER A 115 -2.16 9.27 -2.60
CA SER A 115 -2.25 10.72 -2.50
C SER A 115 -0.95 11.48 -2.79
N GLN A 116 0.14 10.75 -3.09
CA GLN A 116 1.45 11.33 -3.39
C GLN A 116 1.84 11.04 -4.84
N ASP A 117 2.55 11.98 -5.46
CA ASP A 117 3.06 11.82 -6.84
C ASP A 117 4.10 10.68 -6.93
N ILE A 118 3.82 9.70 -7.80
CA ILE A 118 4.69 8.55 -8.06
C ILE A 118 5.59 8.75 -9.28
N SER A 119 5.48 9.86 -10.00
CA SER A 119 6.17 10.07 -11.29
C SER A 119 7.68 9.92 -11.18
N TRP A 120 8.29 10.43 -10.12
CA TRP A 120 9.73 10.32 -9.89
C TRP A 120 10.17 8.86 -9.61
N VAL A 121 9.34 8.08 -8.90
CA VAL A 121 9.61 6.65 -8.66
C VAL A 121 9.61 5.90 -9.99
N LYS A 122 8.58 6.12 -10.80
CA LYS A 122 8.46 5.44 -12.11
C LYS A 122 9.54 5.87 -13.09
N LYS A 123 9.99 7.12 -13.03
CA LYS A 123 11.06 7.64 -13.87
C LYS A 123 12.44 7.10 -13.47
N ASP A 124 12.79 7.21 -12.20
CA ASP A 124 14.15 6.98 -11.74
C ASP A 124 14.37 5.52 -11.28
N PHE A 125 13.30 4.82 -10.91
CA PHE A 125 13.31 3.43 -10.44
C PHE A 125 12.25 2.57 -11.14
N PRO A 126 12.32 2.38 -12.47
CA PRO A 126 11.25 1.73 -13.25
C PRO A 126 11.02 0.25 -12.90
N LYS A 127 11.96 -0.40 -12.18
CA LYS A 127 11.82 -1.78 -11.69
C LYS A 127 11.14 -1.87 -10.32
N VAL A 128 10.98 -0.76 -9.62
CA VAL A 128 10.25 -0.73 -8.35
C VAL A 128 8.77 -0.93 -8.64
N ILE A 129 8.18 -1.90 -7.98
CA ILE A 129 6.75 -2.18 -8.04
C ILE A 129 6.01 -1.17 -7.18
N VAL A 130 5.06 -0.46 -7.74
CA VAL A 130 4.20 0.46 -6.99
C VAL A 130 2.84 -0.19 -6.77
N ILE A 131 2.44 -0.30 -5.51
CA ILE A 131 1.12 -0.77 -5.09
C ILE A 131 0.39 0.46 -4.55
N GLY A 132 -0.43 1.07 -5.37
CA GLY A 132 -1.18 2.26 -5.00
C GLY A 132 -2.59 1.92 -4.55
N ASP A 133 -3.03 2.52 -3.46
CA ASP A 133 -4.41 2.42 -3.03
C ASP A 133 -5.27 3.52 -3.67
N TRP A 134 -6.50 3.19 -4.00
CA TRP A 134 -7.59 4.13 -4.19
C TRP A 134 -8.50 4.07 -2.98
N LYS A 135 -8.50 5.11 -2.18
CA LYS A 135 -9.30 5.18 -0.95
C LYS A 135 -10.74 5.55 -1.30
N CYS A 136 -11.62 4.55 -1.30
CA CYS A 136 -13.03 4.74 -1.62
C CYS A 136 -13.75 5.56 -0.54
N PRO A 137 -14.74 6.40 -0.90
CA PRO A 137 -15.30 7.40 0.00
C PRO A 137 -16.05 6.83 1.18
N VAL A 138 -16.77 5.72 1.01
CA VAL A 138 -17.57 5.13 2.11
C VAL A 138 -16.68 4.34 3.06
N ALA A 139 -15.70 3.59 2.54
CA ALA A 139 -14.77 2.84 3.38
C ALA A 139 -13.81 3.73 4.18
N PHE A 140 -13.34 4.85 3.61
CA PHE A 140 -12.27 5.64 4.24
C PHE A 140 -12.55 7.14 4.36
N GLY A 141 -13.75 7.57 4.00
CA GLY A 141 -14.20 8.97 4.11
C GLY A 141 -13.87 9.83 2.88
N GLU A 142 -14.75 10.77 2.62
CA GLU A 142 -14.67 11.71 1.50
C GLU A 142 -13.34 12.48 1.43
N LYS A 143 -12.76 12.85 2.58
CA LYS A 143 -11.50 13.59 2.64
C LYS A 143 -10.33 12.77 2.11
N ALA A 144 -10.28 11.47 2.42
CA ALA A 144 -9.25 10.59 1.92
C ALA A 144 -9.43 10.35 0.41
N ASN A 145 -10.67 10.12 -0.04
CA ASN A 145 -10.97 9.95 -1.45
C ASN A 145 -10.58 11.19 -2.29
N LYS A 146 -10.92 12.40 -1.85
CA LYS A 146 -10.55 13.66 -2.53
C LYS A 146 -9.05 13.92 -2.59
N ALA A 147 -8.26 13.24 -1.78
CA ALA A 147 -6.80 13.35 -1.81
C ALA A 147 -6.14 12.43 -2.85
N MET A 148 -6.89 11.52 -3.48
CA MET A 148 -6.35 10.62 -4.49
C MET A 148 -5.90 11.40 -5.72
N LEU A 149 -4.70 11.07 -6.22
CA LEU A 149 -4.15 11.72 -7.42
C LEU A 149 -4.50 10.92 -8.67
N GLU A 150 -5.49 11.38 -9.42
CA GLU A 150 -5.87 10.79 -10.71
C GLU A 150 -4.68 10.77 -11.70
N SER A 151 -3.77 11.75 -11.61
CA SER A 151 -2.55 11.79 -12.42
C SER A 151 -1.62 10.59 -12.25
N ASN A 152 -1.74 9.86 -11.13
CA ASN A 152 -0.98 8.63 -10.93
C ASN A 152 -1.51 7.46 -11.77
N LEU A 153 -2.80 7.45 -12.12
CA LEU A 153 -3.47 6.31 -12.73
C LEU A 153 -2.84 5.91 -14.08
N GLY A 154 -2.45 6.90 -14.88
CA GLY A 154 -1.74 6.66 -16.14
C GLY A 154 -0.26 6.30 -16.02
N LEU A 155 0.33 6.43 -14.81
CA LEU A 155 1.75 6.15 -14.55
C LEU A 155 2.01 4.70 -14.14
N TYR A 156 1.00 3.99 -13.66
CA TYR A 156 1.15 2.58 -13.31
C TYR A 156 1.45 1.73 -14.55
N GLU A 157 2.36 0.77 -14.37
CA GLU A 157 2.71 -0.21 -15.40
C GLU A 157 2.07 -1.59 -15.08
N LYS A 158 2.15 -2.53 -16.02
CA LYS A 158 1.59 -3.88 -15.87
C LYS A 158 2.15 -4.68 -14.69
N THR A 159 3.31 -4.29 -14.21
CA THR A 159 3.95 -4.88 -13.02
C THR A 159 3.49 -4.25 -11.72
N ASP A 160 2.74 -3.14 -11.78
CA ASP A 160 2.20 -2.44 -10.62
C ASP A 160 0.80 -2.94 -10.26
N ALA A 161 0.33 -2.51 -9.11
CA ALA A 161 -1.03 -2.77 -8.67
C ALA A 161 -1.76 -1.46 -8.32
N LEU A 162 -3.03 -1.40 -8.66
CA LEU A 162 -3.99 -0.42 -8.15
C LEU A 162 -5.01 -1.18 -7.30
N LYS A 163 -5.10 -0.84 -6.03
CA LYS A 163 -5.97 -1.50 -5.07
C LYS A 163 -7.08 -0.56 -4.62
N PHE A 164 -8.31 -0.94 -4.93
CA PHE A 164 -9.50 -0.29 -4.38
C PHE A 164 -9.84 -0.96 -3.05
N VAL A 165 -9.73 -0.22 -1.97
CA VAL A 165 -10.19 -0.70 -0.66
C VAL A 165 -11.62 -0.24 -0.48
N ILE A 166 -12.57 -1.20 -0.46
CA ILE A 166 -14.00 -0.98 -0.64
C ILE A 166 -14.84 -1.49 0.54
N SER A 167 -15.93 -0.79 0.80
CA SER A 167 -17.11 -1.30 1.49
C SER A 167 -18.17 -1.77 0.48
N LYS A 168 -19.27 -2.33 0.95
CA LYS A 168 -20.40 -2.74 0.06
C LYS A 168 -21.05 -1.58 -0.71
N ASP A 169 -20.83 -0.34 -0.28
CA ASP A 169 -21.42 0.85 -0.91
C ASP A 169 -20.46 1.57 -1.87
N ASP A 170 -19.24 1.04 -2.06
CA ASP A 170 -18.21 1.68 -2.89
C ASP A 170 -18.09 1.13 -4.33
N PHE A 171 -18.85 0.11 -4.70
CA PHE A 171 -18.78 -0.47 -6.06
C PHE A 171 -19.01 0.57 -7.17
N GLY A 172 -19.90 1.54 -6.93
CA GLY A 172 -20.15 2.62 -7.88
C GLY A 172 -18.93 3.53 -8.10
N GLU A 173 -18.11 3.76 -7.07
CA GLU A 173 -16.88 4.53 -7.21
C GLU A 173 -15.84 3.74 -8.01
N VAL A 174 -15.71 2.43 -7.77
CA VAL A 174 -14.82 1.55 -8.56
C VAL A 174 -15.18 1.62 -10.04
N GLU A 175 -16.46 1.43 -10.35
CA GLU A 175 -16.97 1.46 -11.72
C GLU A 175 -16.71 2.80 -12.41
N LYS A 176 -16.98 3.91 -11.70
CA LYS A 176 -16.76 5.28 -12.17
C LYS A 176 -15.28 5.51 -12.50
N VAL A 177 -14.35 5.15 -11.59
CA VAL A 177 -12.92 5.36 -11.81
C VAL A 177 -12.43 4.53 -12.99
N LEU A 178 -12.77 3.23 -13.04
CA LEU A 178 -12.30 2.35 -14.12
C LEU A 178 -12.87 2.73 -15.49
N LYS A 179 -14.11 3.23 -15.56
CA LYS A 179 -14.69 3.74 -16.81
C LYS A 179 -14.03 5.03 -17.30
N ASN A 180 -13.68 5.91 -16.37
CA ASN A 180 -13.10 7.21 -16.71
C ASN A 180 -11.61 7.12 -17.02
N HIS A 181 -10.92 6.06 -16.60
CA HIS A 181 -9.48 5.87 -16.73
C HIS A 181 -9.11 4.56 -17.45
N PRO A 182 -9.48 4.41 -18.73
CA PRO A 182 -9.15 3.21 -19.52
C PRO A 182 -7.64 3.05 -19.78
N GLU A 183 -6.84 4.08 -19.48
CA GLU A 183 -5.38 4.06 -19.59
C GLU A 183 -4.69 3.29 -18.45
N ILE A 184 -5.40 2.87 -17.39
CA ILE A 184 -4.84 2.10 -16.28
C ILE A 184 -4.28 0.78 -16.80
N LYS A 185 -2.96 0.60 -16.68
CA LYS A 185 -2.25 -0.64 -17.04
C LYS A 185 -2.02 -1.56 -15.86
N ALA A 186 -2.10 -1.05 -14.64
CA ALA A 186 -1.89 -1.80 -13.42
C ALA A 186 -2.82 -3.03 -13.32
N GLN A 187 -2.39 -4.04 -12.57
CA GLN A 187 -3.31 -5.06 -12.10
C GLN A 187 -4.25 -4.44 -11.06
N VAL A 188 -5.55 -4.51 -11.32
CA VAL A 188 -6.56 -3.90 -10.45
C VAL A 188 -7.08 -4.93 -9.44
N PHE A 189 -7.04 -4.55 -8.17
CA PHE A 189 -7.51 -5.37 -7.05
C PHE A 189 -8.66 -4.71 -6.31
N LEU A 190 -9.68 -5.48 -5.95
CA LEU A 190 -10.71 -5.10 -4.99
C LEU A 190 -10.40 -5.74 -3.65
N SER A 191 -10.07 -4.92 -2.67
CA SER A 191 -9.75 -5.34 -1.30
C SER A 191 -10.90 -4.95 -0.38
N PRO A 192 -11.66 -5.92 0.16
CA PRO A 192 -12.71 -5.64 1.11
C PRO A 192 -12.16 -4.92 2.35
N ALA A 193 -12.70 -3.76 2.69
CA ALA A 193 -12.47 -3.15 3.99
C ALA A 193 -13.06 -4.06 5.05
N TRP A 194 -12.28 -4.40 6.06
CA TRP A 194 -12.60 -5.45 7.02
C TRP A 194 -13.97 -5.22 7.69
N GLU A 195 -14.81 -6.26 7.69
CA GLU A 195 -16.15 -6.26 8.30
C GLU A 195 -17.17 -5.26 7.68
N THR A 196 -16.91 -4.71 6.48
CA THR A 196 -17.83 -3.77 5.82
C THR A 196 -18.52 -4.35 4.59
N VAL A 197 -17.99 -5.43 4.04
CA VAL A 197 -18.52 -6.16 2.89
C VAL A 197 -18.07 -7.62 2.95
N GLU A 198 -18.96 -8.54 2.56
CA GLU A 198 -18.62 -9.95 2.49
C GLU A 198 -17.73 -10.24 1.27
N PHE A 199 -16.75 -11.14 1.44
CA PHE A 199 -15.87 -11.54 0.33
C PHE A 199 -16.64 -12.12 -0.86
N SER A 200 -17.74 -12.83 -0.59
CA SER A 200 -18.64 -13.36 -1.61
C SER A 200 -19.30 -12.27 -2.44
N GLU A 201 -19.72 -11.16 -1.81
CA GLU A 201 -20.34 -10.02 -2.52
C GLU A 201 -19.34 -9.38 -3.49
N VAL A 202 -18.07 -9.25 -3.07
CA VAL A 202 -16.99 -8.72 -3.94
C VAL A 202 -16.70 -9.70 -5.08
N ALA A 203 -16.64 -10.99 -4.79
CA ALA A 203 -16.42 -12.03 -5.81
C ALA A 203 -17.56 -12.04 -6.83
N ASP A 204 -18.82 -11.95 -6.39
CA ASP A 204 -19.98 -11.87 -7.25
C ASP A 204 -19.97 -10.63 -8.16
N TRP A 205 -19.53 -9.49 -7.60
CA TRP A 205 -19.40 -8.27 -8.39
C TRP A 205 -18.33 -8.43 -9.48
N ILE A 206 -17.16 -8.98 -9.14
CA ILE A 206 -16.08 -9.25 -10.11
C ILE A 206 -16.55 -10.17 -11.23
N ILE A 207 -17.28 -11.24 -10.91
CA ILE A 207 -17.82 -12.19 -11.89
C ILE A 207 -18.83 -11.53 -12.82
N LYS A 208 -19.62 -10.60 -12.30
CA LYS A 208 -20.64 -9.86 -13.08
C LYS A 208 -20.05 -8.75 -13.97
N HIS A 209 -18.82 -8.30 -13.67
CA HIS A 209 -18.14 -7.21 -14.35
C HIS A 209 -16.75 -7.62 -14.91
N PRO A 210 -16.70 -8.66 -15.78
CA PRO A 210 -15.44 -9.17 -16.32
C PRO A 210 -14.70 -8.16 -17.20
N GLU A 211 -15.40 -7.16 -17.73
CA GLU A 211 -14.86 -6.09 -18.57
C GLU A 211 -13.78 -5.24 -17.84
N PHE A 212 -13.83 -5.16 -16.51
CA PHE A 212 -12.83 -4.40 -15.72
C PHE A 212 -11.58 -5.20 -15.39
N ASN A 213 -11.57 -6.52 -15.65
CA ASN A 213 -10.42 -7.39 -15.36
C ASN A 213 -9.86 -7.24 -13.95
N THR A 214 -10.74 -7.09 -12.97
CA THR A 214 -10.39 -6.92 -11.56
C THR A 214 -10.15 -8.25 -10.86
N ARG A 215 -9.40 -8.23 -9.77
CA ARG A 215 -9.08 -9.39 -8.93
C ARG A 215 -9.53 -9.16 -7.50
N LEU A 216 -10.01 -10.21 -6.84
CA LEU A 216 -10.24 -10.18 -5.40
C LEU A 216 -8.88 -10.21 -4.67
N SER A 217 -8.67 -9.27 -3.75
CA SER A 217 -7.53 -9.26 -2.83
C SER A 217 -8.00 -9.56 -1.42
N LEU A 218 -7.59 -10.71 -0.88
CA LEU A 218 -7.81 -11.04 0.52
C LEU A 218 -6.64 -10.53 1.35
N GLN A 219 -6.93 -10.07 2.57
CA GLN A 219 -5.91 -9.74 3.56
C GLN A 219 -5.50 -11.04 4.29
N ILE A 220 -4.66 -11.88 3.65
CA ILE A 220 -4.35 -13.22 4.19
C ILE A 220 -3.69 -13.17 5.55
N HIS A 221 -2.96 -12.10 5.88
CA HIS A 221 -2.37 -11.92 7.20
C HIS A 221 -3.43 -11.88 8.31
N LYS A 222 -4.62 -11.32 8.06
CA LYS A 222 -5.74 -11.31 9.01
C LYS A 222 -6.45 -12.67 9.13
N ILE A 223 -6.27 -13.55 8.15
CA ILE A 223 -6.80 -14.92 8.16
C ILE A 223 -5.85 -15.88 8.88
N ILE A 224 -4.53 -15.69 8.66
CA ILE A 224 -3.48 -16.57 9.18
C ILE A 224 -3.16 -16.25 10.64
N TRP A 225 -3.12 -14.96 10.99
CA TRP A 225 -2.70 -14.45 12.30
C TRP A 225 -3.78 -13.58 12.94
N ASP A 226 -3.56 -13.23 14.20
CA ASP A 226 -4.40 -12.23 14.89
C ASP A 226 -4.33 -10.89 14.15
N LYS A 227 -5.50 -10.30 13.86
CA LYS A 227 -5.63 -9.03 13.14
C LYS A 227 -4.93 -7.84 13.80
N ASN A 228 -4.65 -7.94 15.12
CA ASN A 228 -3.99 -6.90 15.89
C ASN A 228 -2.46 -7.07 15.97
N ASN A 229 -1.91 -8.10 15.35
CA ASN A 229 -0.47 -8.35 15.39
C ASN A 229 0.26 -7.47 14.39
N ILE A 230 0.93 -6.41 14.88
CA ILE A 230 1.68 -5.44 14.06
C ILE A 230 2.98 -5.99 13.44
N TRP A 231 3.39 -7.19 13.85
CA TRP A 231 4.63 -7.85 13.41
C TRP A 231 4.42 -8.98 12.38
N ARG A 232 3.21 -9.09 11.84
CA ARG A 232 2.83 -10.15 10.90
C ARG A 232 2.08 -9.61 9.70
#